data_53a379fe1d14296a166ac6475667249e
#
_entry.id   53a379fe1d14296a166ac6475667249e
#
_cell.length_a   1.000
_cell.length_b   1.000
_cell.length_c   1.000
_cell.angle_alpha   90.00
_cell.angle_beta   90.00
_cell.angle_gamma   90.00
#
_symmetry.space_group_name_H-M   'P 1'
#
loop_
_entity.id
_entity.type
_entity.pdbx_description
1 polymer ?
#
loop_
_entity_poly.entity_id
_entity_poly.type
_entity_poly.pdbx_seq_one_letter_code
_entity_poly.pdbx_strand_id
1 'polypeptide(L)'
;MNETTLFDRVGGQAFFDDLVEFFYVAVEQEELIRPMYPEDLTESKKWLALFLAQYYGGPSVYQEERGHPRLRMRHAPFRITKKARDAWLRAMHFALENVA
;
A
#
# COMPACT_ATOMS: atom_id res chain seq x y z
N MET A 1 -1.05 13.36 27.98
CA MET A 1 -1.68 13.88 26.77
C MET A 1 -1.50 12.88 25.63
N ASN A 2 -2.59 12.50 25.02
CA ASN A 2 -2.54 11.50 23.95
C ASN A 2 -2.28 12.17 22.60
N GLU A 3 -1.21 11.76 21.96
CA GLU A 3 -0.94 12.21 20.61
C GLU A 3 -1.76 11.40 19.63
N THR A 4 -2.41 12.09 18.71
CA THR A 4 -3.18 11.46 17.66
C THR A 4 -2.23 11.08 16.52
N THR A 5 -2.23 9.82 16.12
CA THR A 5 -1.44 9.37 14.97
C THR A 5 -2.15 9.73 13.67
N LEU A 6 -1.43 9.64 12.56
CA LEU A 6 -2.09 9.80 11.25
C LEU A 6 -3.17 8.74 11.06
N PHE A 7 -2.91 7.52 11.52
CA PHE A 7 -3.90 6.44 11.49
C PHE A 7 -5.23 6.88 12.13
N ASP A 8 -5.15 7.47 13.32
CA ASP A 8 -6.34 7.93 14.04
C ASP A 8 -7.04 9.08 13.30
N ARG A 9 -6.26 10.01 12.76
CA ARG A 9 -6.80 11.20 12.09
C ARG A 9 -7.58 10.90 10.84
N VAL A 10 -7.20 9.85 10.11
CA VAL A 10 -7.87 9.51 8.85
C VAL A 10 -9.02 8.52 9.03
N GLY A 11 -9.26 8.06 10.25
CA GLY A 11 -10.38 7.16 10.52
C GLY A 11 -10.03 5.69 10.66
N GLY A 12 -8.75 5.37 10.88
CA GLY A 12 -8.33 4.02 11.19
C GLY A 12 -8.16 3.12 9.97
N GLN A 13 -8.30 1.82 10.20
CA GLN A 13 -8.05 0.80 9.16
C GLN A 13 -8.93 0.97 7.93
N ALA A 14 -10.18 1.40 8.11
CA ALA A 14 -11.11 1.56 6.99
C ALA A 14 -10.57 2.52 5.92
N PHE A 15 -9.91 3.61 6.35
CA PHE A 15 -9.29 4.53 5.40
C PHE A 15 -8.23 3.82 4.55
N PHE A 16 -7.37 3.03 5.20
CA PHE A 16 -6.28 2.35 4.49
C PHE A 16 -6.81 1.24 3.58
N ASP A 17 -7.86 0.55 4.00
CA ASP A 17 -8.50 -0.45 3.14
C ASP A 17 -9.07 0.20 1.88
N ASP A 18 -9.74 1.35 2.02
CA ASP A 18 -10.29 2.07 0.88
C ASP A 18 -9.20 2.66 -0.01
N LEU A 19 -8.16 3.23 0.60
CA LEU A 19 -7.01 3.77 -0.13
C LEU A 19 -6.40 2.71 -1.02
N VAL A 20 -6.19 1.52 -0.48
CA VAL A 20 -5.58 0.40 -1.21
C VAL A 20 -6.48 -0.09 -2.34
N GLU A 21 -7.80 -0.08 -2.15
CA GLU A 21 -8.72 -0.42 -3.24
C GLU A 21 -8.56 0.53 -4.43
N PHE A 22 -8.53 1.84 -4.18
CA PHE A 22 -8.30 2.81 -5.25
C PHE A 22 -6.92 2.68 -5.87
N PHE A 23 -5.90 2.43 -5.05
CA PHE A 23 -4.53 2.23 -5.53
C PHE A 23 -4.48 1.09 -6.55
N TYR A 24 -5.08 -0.05 -6.23
CA TYR A 24 -5.02 -1.19 -7.14
C TYR A 24 -5.93 -1.05 -8.36
N VAL A 25 -6.98 -0.23 -8.29
CA VAL A 25 -7.72 0.15 -9.51
C VAL A 25 -6.76 0.82 -10.49
N ALA A 26 -5.94 1.75 -9.99
CA ALA A 26 -4.96 2.43 -10.83
C ALA A 26 -3.83 1.51 -11.30
N VAL A 27 -3.36 0.61 -10.43
CA VAL A 27 -2.31 -0.36 -10.78
C VAL A 27 -2.73 -1.24 -11.96
N GLU A 28 -4.01 -1.61 -12.01
CA GLU A 28 -4.55 -2.42 -13.12
C GLU A 28 -4.36 -1.72 -14.48
N GLN A 29 -4.28 -0.40 -14.49
CA GLN A 29 -4.11 0.39 -15.71
C GLN A 29 -2.66 0.75 -16.00
N GLU A 30 -1.72 0.41 -15.10
CA GLU A 30 -0.32 0.77 -15.24
C GLU A 30 0.47 -0.44 -15.77
N GLU A 31 0.64 -0.50 -17.07
CA GLU A 31 1.29 -1.63 -17.73
C GLU A 31 2.71 -1.92 -17.23
N LEU A 32 3.41 -0.88 -16.78
CA LEU A 32 4.80 -1.01 -16.31
C LEU A 32 4.90 -1.78 -14.99
N ILE A 33 3.91 -1.65 -14.13
CA ILE A 33 3.99 -2.26 -12.79
C ILE A 33 2.99 -3.38 -12.57
N ARG A 34 1.90 -3.44 -13.36
CA ARG A 34 0.90 -4.50 -13.18
C ARG A 34 1.52 -5.91 -13.21
N PRO A 35 2.44 -6.23 -14.11
CA PRO A 35 3.05 -7.56 -14.14
C PRO A 35 3.89 -7.91 -12.92
N MET A 36 4.27 -6.93 -12.11
CA MET A 36 5.04 -7.17 -10.88
C MET A 36 4.18 -7.72 -9.75
N TYR A 37 2.86 -7.72 -9.92
CA TYR A 37 1.90 -8.20 -8.94
C TYR A 37 1.26 -9.50 -9.42
N PRO A 38 0.78 -10.34 -8.49
CA PRO A 38 0.04 -11.55 -8.87
C PRO A 38 -1.25 -11.20 -9.63
N GLU A 39 -1.75 -12.14 -10.38
CA GLU A 39 -3.03 -11.96 -11.07
C GLU A 39 -4.15 -11.69 -10.07
N ASP A 40 -4.20 -12.46 -8.98
CA ASP A 40 -5.15 -12.23 -7.87
C ASP A 40 -4.53 -11.25 -6.88
N LEU A 41 -5.11 -10.07 -6.75
CA LEU A 41 -4.62 -8.99 -5.91
C LEU A 41 -5.14 -9.03 -4.47
N THR A 42 -5.94 -10.01 -4.10
CA THR A 42 -6.56 -10.08 -2.77
C THR A 42 -5.52 -9.99 -1.64
N GLU A 43 -4.48 -10.82 -1.72
CA GLU A 43 -3.43 -10.81 -0.69
C GLU A 43 -2.61 -9.52 -0.75
N SER A 44 -2.31 -9.04 -1.95
CA SER A 44 -1.55 -7.80 -2.11
C SER A 44 -2.27 -6.62 -1.45
N LYS A 45 -3.59 -6.52 -1.66
CA LYS A 45 -4.41 -5.48 -1.04
C LYS A 45 -4.39 -5.59 0.48
N LYS A 46 -4.58 -6.80 1.00
CA LYS A 46 -4.60 -7.04 2.43
C LYS A 46 -3.30 -6.59 3.10
N TRP A 47 -2.17 -7.06 2.56
CA TRP A 47 -0.88 -6.78 3.19
C TRP A 47 -0.47 -5.32 3.05
N LEU A 48 -0.76 -4.67 1.94
CA LEU A 48 -0.45 -3.26 1.80
C LEU A 48 -1.28 -2.40 2.77
N ALA A 49 -2.57 -2.70 2.90
CA ALA A 49 -3.43 -1.96 3.82
C ALA A 49 -2.97 -2.11 5.27
N LEU A 50 -2.60 -3.32 5.68
CA LEU A 50 -2.10 -3.56 7.04
C LEU A 50 -0.73 -2.91 7.26
N PHE A 51 0.14 -2.97 6.27
CA PHE A 51 1.46 -2.35 6.36
C PHE A 51 1.35 -0.83 6.50
N LEU A 52 0.56 -0.20 5.65
CA LEU A 52 0.39 1.26 5.71
C LEU A 52 -0.24 1.70 7.03
N ALA A 53 -1.24 0.96 7.51
CA ALA A 53 -1.86 1.26 8.80
C ALA A 53 -0.83 1.22 9.92
N GLN A 54 -0.01 0.17 9.96
CA GLN A 54 1.05 0.04 10.96
C GLN A 54 2.08 1.16 10.84
N TYR A 55 2.50 1.45 9.62
CA TYR A 55 3.51 2.48 9.36
C TYR A 55 3.07 3.86 9.89
N TYR A 56 1.78 4.16 9.77
CA TYR A 56 1.24 5.46 10.18
C TYR A 56 0.62 5.45 11.58
N GLY A 57 1.00 4.50 12.42
CA GLY A 57 0.68 4.53 13.84
C GLY A 57 -0.48 3.65 14.28
N GLY A 58 -0.99 2.81 13.40
CA GLY A 58 -2.04 1.86 13.73
C GLY A 58 -1.50 0.60 14.40
N PRO A 59 -2.36 -0.42 14.59
CA PRO A 59 -1.96 -1.67 15.21
C PRO A 59 -0.87 -2.40 14.40
N SER A 60 -0.01 -3.12 15.09
CA SER A 60 1.10 -3.85 14.46
C SER A 60 0.68 -5.21 13.90
N VAL A 61 -0.49 -5.26 13.27
CA VAL A 61 -1.04 -6.52 12.73
C VAL A 61 -0.15 -7.10 11.64
N TYR A 62 0.36 -6.25 10.75
CA TYR A 62 1.26 -6.73 9.70
C TYR A 62 2.47 -7.44 10.30
N GLN A 63 3.13 -6.81 11.26
CA GLN A 63 4.33 -7.38 11.89
C GLN A 63 4.02 -8.65 12.66
N GLU A 64 2.88 -8.71 13.32
CA GLU A 64 2.45 -9.89 14.07
C GLU A 64 2.21 -11.09 13.16
N GLU A 65 1.67 -10.86 11.96
CA GLU A 65 1.34 -11.95 11.03
C GLU A 65 2.48 -12.29 10.07
N ARG A 66 3.28 -11.30 9.64
CA ARG A 66 4.31 -11.50 8.62
C ARG A 66 5.73 -11.18 9.06
N GLY A 67 5.91 -10.59 10.24
CA GLY A 67 7.21 -10.15 10.71
C GLY A 67 7.66 -8.85 10.04
N HIS A 68 8.96 -8.61 10.01
CA HIS A 68 9.51 -7.40 9.41
C HIS A 68 9.13 -7.29 7.92
N PRO A 69 8.74 -6.10 7.43
CA PRO A 69 8.33 -5.95 6.03
C PRO A 69 9.38 -6.33 5.00
N ARG A 70 10.67 -6.13 5.31
CA ARG A 70 11.79 -6.49 4.44
C ARG A 70 11.61 -5.99 3.02
N LEU A 71 11.28 -4.70 2.89
CA LEU A 71 10.92 -4.10 1.61
C LEU A 71 12.00 -4.28 0.54
N ARG A 72 13.26 -4.13 0.92
CA ARG A 72 14.38 -4.29 -0.01
C ARG A 72 14.42 -5.70 -0.58
N MET A 73 14.27 -6.72 0.27
CA MET A 73 14.30 -8.11 -0.17
C MET A 73 13.12 -8.45 -1.06
N ARG A 74 11.94 -7.92 -0.73
CA ARG A 74 10.73 -8.20 -1.52
C ARG A 74 10.79 -7.58 -2.90
N HIS A 75 11.52 -6.47 -3.07
CA HIS A 75 11.68 -5.82 -4.37
C HIS A 75 12.89 -6.32 -5.16
N ALA A 76 13.78 -7.10 -4.52
CA ALA A 76 15.01 -7.56 -5.17
C ALA A 76 14.77 -8.31 -6.49
N PRO A 77 13.71 -9.16 -6.64
CA PRO A 77 13.46 -9.85 -7.90
C PRO A 77 13.01 -8.93 -9.04
N PHE A 78 12.67 -7.68 -8.75
CA PHE A 78 12.11 -6.77 -9.75
C PHE A 78 13.09 -5.66 -10.07
N ARG A 79 13.13 -5.27 -11.34
CA ARG A 79 13.90 -4.11 -11.76
C ARG A 79 13.03 -2.87 -11.58
N ILE A 80 13.27 -2.11 -10.51
CA ILE A 80 12.51 -0.90 -10.24
C ILE A 80 13.19 0.27 -10.95
N THR A 81 12.72 0.58 -12.16
CA THR A 81 13.21 1.72 -12.93
C THR A 81 12.54 3.01 -12.44
N LYS A 82 13.07 4.15 -12.92
CA LYS A 82 12.42 5.44 -12.66
C LYS A 82 10.99 5.45 -13.21
N LYS A 83 10.77 4.87 -14.38
CA LYS A 83 9.43 4.81 -14.99
C LYS A 83 8.47 3.97 -14.16
N ALA A 84 8.95 2.83 -13.62
CA ALA A 84 8.12 2.00 -12.74
C ALA A 84 7.78 2.73 -11.46
N ARG A 85 8.74 3.43 -10.86
CA ARG A 85 8.50 4.25 -9.67
C ARG A 85 7.46 5.33 -9.96
N ASP A 86 7.59 6.01 -11.10
CA ASP A 86 6.66 7.06 -11.47
C ASP A 86 5.24 6.51 -11.68
N ALA A 87 5.12 5.32 -12.28
CA ALA A 87 3.85 4.64 -12.44
C ALA A 87 3.21 4.32 -11.09
N TRP A 88 4.01 3.82 -10.14
CA TRP A 88 3.55 3.54 -8.78
C TRP A 88 3.05 4.82 -8.08
N LEU A 89 3.81 5.90 -8.22
CA LEU A 89 3.44 7.19 -7.63
C LEU A 89 2.14 7.73 -8.24
N ARG A 90 1.94 7.57 -9.56
CA ARG A 90 0.68 7.97 -10.20
C ARG A 90 -0.49 7.18 -9.62
N ALA A 91 -0.31 5.88 -9.41
CA ALA A 91 -1.37 5.04 -8.84
C ALA A 91 -1.71 5.47 -7.42
N MET A 92 -0.68 5.76 -6.60
CA MET A 92 -0.91 6.22 -5.24
C MET A 92 -1.54 7.61 -5.20
N HIS A 93 -1.13 8.49 -6.10
CA HIS A 93 -1.72 9.83 -6.22
C HIS A 93 -3.20 9.75 -6.56
N PHE A 94 -3.55 8.89 -7.52
CA PHE A 94 -4.95 8.63 -7.86
C PHE A 94 -5.73 8.16 -6.63
N ALA A 95 -5.16 7.23 -5.87
CA ALA A 95 -5.81 6.70 -4.68
C ALA A 95 -6.07 7.80 -3.64
N LEU A 96 -5.06 8.64 -3.40
CA LEU A 96 -5.19 9.73 -2.43
C LEU A 96 -6.21 10.77 -2.85
N GLU A 97 -6.39 11.01 -4.16
CA GLU A 97 -7.38 11.94 -4.65
C GLU A 97 -8.81 11.39 -4.52
N ASN A 98 -8.99 10.08 -4.50
CA ASN A 98 -10.29 9.45 -4.54
C ASN A 98 -10.78 8.91 -3.19
N VAL A 99 -9.89 8.64 -2.26
CA VAL A 99 -10.29 8.20 -0.92
C VAL A 99 -10.89 9.37 -0.15
N ALA A 100 -12.01 9.15 0.49
CA ALA A 100 -12.72 10.22 1.19
C ALA A 100 -12.12 10.52 2.56
#